data_dd9d7c469e63a7e79f2baf1c3f218e70
#
_entry.id   dd9d7c469e63a7e79f2baf1c3f218e70
#
_cell.length_a   1.000
_cell.length_b   1.000
_cell.length_c   1.000
_cell.angle_alpha   90.00
_cell.angle_beta   90.00
_cell.angle_gamma   90.00
#
_symmetry.space_group_name_H-M   'P 1'
#
loop_
_entity.id
_entity.type
_entity.pdbx_description
1 polymer ?
#
loop_
_entity_poly.entity_id
_entity_poly.type
_entity_poly.pdbx_seq_one_letter_code
_entity_poly.pdbx_strand_id
1 'polypeptide(L)'
;MLKWVQCIRRRPELTVVEFRRLWVEYGEEVVALGAEVGAFRVEVSASLAVEANLAWRLQRGSAAPFDGIAELHFSGSAPEFFEVLKQPGPKGHVDRLLLLQEGLVDVPHSCFFLASQDVEAEFSLPPD
;
A
#
# COMPACT_ATOMS: atom_id res chain seq x y z
N MET A 1 15.41 -0.69 8.96
CA MET A 1 14.23 0.09 8.57
C MET A 1 13.03 -0.81 8.40
N LEU A 2 11.90 -0.35 8.85
CA LEU A 2 10.64 -1.11 8.84
C LEU A 2 9.70 -0.53 7.79
N LYS A 3 9.03 -1.41 7.04
CA LYS A 3 7.97 -1.03 6.12
C LYS A 3 6.67 -1.72 6.51
N TRP A 4 5.57 -0.99 6.46
CA TRP A 4 4.25 -1.60 6.46
C TRP A 4 3.75 -1.61 5.02
N VAL A 5 3.55 -2.83 4.48
CA VAL A 5 3.20 -3.03 3.07
C VAL A 5 1.78 -3.56 2.97
N GLN A 6 1.01 -2.96 2.06
CA GLN A 6 -0.33 -3.41 1.73
C GLN A 6 -0.39 -3.68 0.23
N CYS A 7 -0.63 -4.94 -0.13
CA CYS A 7 -0.82 -5.36 -1.52
C CYS A 7 -2.29 -5.65 -1.72
N ILE A 8 -2.97 -4.81 -2.47
CA ILE A 8 -4.42 -4.72 -2.51
C ILE A 8 -4.98 -5.26 -3.82
N ARG A 9 -5.90 -6.23 -3.72
CA ARG A 9 -6.77 -6.61 -4.82
C ARG A 9 -8.11 -5.91 -4.66
N ARG A 10 -8.61 -5.34 -5.75
CA ARG A 10 -9.92 -4.70 -5.76
C ARG A 10 -11.03 -5.72 -5.56
N ARG A 11 -12.13 -5.30 -5.00
CA ARG A 11 -13.32 -6.13 -4.93
C ARG A 11 -13.77 -6.51 -6.35
N PRO A 12 -14.19 -7.77 -6.57
CA PRO A 12 -14.53 -8.25 -7.92
C PRO A 12 -15.64 -7.44 -8.63
N GLU A 13 -16.55 -6.85 -7.88
CA GLU A 13 -17.65 -6.06 -8.43
C GLU A 13 -17.23 -4.67 -8.90
N LEU A 14 -16.04 -4.20 -8.52
CA LEU A 14 -15.54 -2.90 -8.96
C LEU A 14 -14.83 -3.01 -10.31
N THR A 15 -15.06 -2.04 -11.18
CA THR A 15 -14.23 -1.87 -12.37
C THR A 15 -12.87 -1.29 -11.97
N VAL A 16 -11.89 -1.39 -12.85
CA VAL A 16 -10.57 -0.77 -12.61
C VAL A 16 -10.70 0.74 -12.44
N VAL A 17 -11.56 1.38 -13.22
CA VAL A 17 -11.80 2.84 -13.13
C VAL A 17 -12.41 3.22 -11.78
N GLU A 18 -13.42 2.46 -11.34
CA GLU A 18 -14.03 2.69 -10.02
C GLU A 18 -13.03 2.48 -8.90
N PHE A 19 -12.24 1.39 -8.97
CA PHE A 19 -11.17 1.13 -8.00
C PHE A 19 -10.19 2.29 -7.93
N ARG A 20 -9.70 2.78 -9.07
CA ARG A 20 -8.69 3.84 -9.08
C ARG A 20 -9.18 5.14 -8.46
N ARG A 21 -10.44 5.46 -8.64
CA ARG A 21 -11.04 6.64 -8.00
C ARG A 21 -11.08 6.49 -6.48
N LEU A 22 -11.52 5.33 -5.99
CA LEU A 22 -11.58 5.04 -4.55
C LEU A 22 -10.18 4.88 -3.95
N TRP A 23 -9.24 4.40 -4.75
CA TRP A 23 -7.85 4.20 -4.32
C TRP A 23 -7.14 5.51 -3.99
N VAL A 24 -7.45 6.58 -4.71
CA VAL A 24 -6.91 7.92 -4.39
C VAL A 24 -7.36 8.34 -2.99
N GLU A 25 -8.62 8.15 -2.68
CA GLU A 25 -9.19 8.48 -1.37
C GLU A 25 -8.56 7.63 -0.25
N TYR A 26 -8.41 6.33 -0.50
CA TYR A 26 -7.71 5.42 0.41
C TYR A 26 -6.26 5.88 0.62
N GLY A 27 -5.57 6.24 -0.44
CA GLY A 27 -4.19 6.73 -0.39
C GLY A 27 -4.04 8.00 0.45
N GLU A 28 -4.98 8.92 0.35
CA GLU A 28 -4.98 10.14 1.18
C GLU A 28 -5.07 9.79 2.67
N GLU A 29 -5.88 8.80 3.02
CA GLU A 29 -6.00 8.34 4.41
C GLU A 29 -4.72 7.63 4.88
N VAL A 30 -4.08 6.84 4.00
CA VAL A 30 -2.79 6.21 4.30
C VAL A 30 -1.73 7.27 4.59
N VAL A 31 -1.69 8.35 3.79
CA VAL A 31 -0.75 9.47 4.02
C VAL A 31 -1.03 10.14 5.36
N ALA A 32 -2.30 10.37 5.69
CA ALA A 32 -2.67 10.97 6.97
C ALA A 32 -2.25 10.09 8.15
N LEU A 33 -2.44 8.77 8.04
CA LEU A 33 -1.97 7.83 9.04
C LEU A 33 -0.43 7.87 9.15
N GLY A 34 0.26 7.91 8.02
CA GLY A 34 1.72 7.99 7.99
C GLY A 34 2.25 9.18 8.78
N ALA A 35 1.62 10.35 8.62
CA ALA A 35 1.99 11.55 9.37
C ALA A 35 1.81 11.36 10.89
N GLU A 36 0.73 10.70 11.30
CA GLU A 36 0.44 10.47 12.71
C GLU A 36 1.37 9.46 13.38
N VAL A 37 1.85 8.47 12.64
CA VAL A 37 2.72 7.42 13.19
C VAL A 37 4.21 7.73 13.01
N GLY A 38 4.55 8.88 12.45
CA GLY A 38 5.95 9.28 12.26
C GLY A 38 6.64 8.56 11.12
N ALA A 39 5.92 8.16 10.10
CA ALA A 39 6.53 7.62 8.89
C ALA A 39 7.36 8.72 8.21
N PHE A 40 8.55 8.37 7.72
CA PHE A 40 9.37 9.33 6.97
C PHE A 40 9.10 9.28 5.46
N ARG A 41 8.40 8.26 4.99
CA ARG A 41 8.02 8.09 3.59
C ARG A 41 6.74 7.30 3.49
N VAL A 42 5.84 7.71 2.61
CA VAL A 42 4.63 6.99 2.25
C VAL A 42 4.56 6.93 0.73
N GLU A 43 4.36 5.75 0.20
CA GLU A 43 4.20 5.54 -1.24
C GLU A 43 2.90 4.79 -1.49
N VAL A 44 2.08 5.31 -2.39
CA VAL A 44 0.82 4.69 -2.78
C VAL A 44 0.82 4.61 -4.31
N SER A 45 0.68 3.41 -4.84
CA SER A 45 0.79 3.14 -6.26
C SER A 45 -0.38 2.29 -6.74
N ALA A 46 -0.77 2.45 -7.99
CA ALA A 46 -1.74 1.59 -8.65
C ALA A 46 -1.04 0.87 -9.81
N SER A 47 -1.39 -0.39 -10.05
CA SER A 47 -0.82 -1.13 -11.17
C SER A 47 -1.33 -0.55 -12.49
N LEU A 48 -0.49 -0.63 -13.51
CA LEU A 48 -0.84 -0.19 -14.86
C LEU A 48 -1.53 -1.32 -15.63
N ALA A 49 -2.60 -0.99 -16.35
CA ALA A 49 -3.28 -1.91 -17.25
C ALA A 49 -2.56 -1.91 -18.60
N VAL A 50 -1.35 -2.47 -18.64
CA VAL A 50 -0.49 -2.47 -19.83
C VAL A 50 -0.14 -3.90 -20.24
N GLU A 51 0.16 -4.08 -21.53
CA GLU A 51 0.50 -5.39 -22.11
C GLU A 51 1.72 -6.03 -21.44
N ALA A 52 2.70 -5.23 -21.01
CA ALA A 52 3.88 -5.73 -20.32
C ALA A 52 3.53 -6.54 -19.07
N ASN A 53 2.54 -6.09 -18.30
CA ASN A 53 2.10 -6.81 -17.11
C ASN A 53 1.46 -8.16 -17.46
N LEU A 54 0.66 -8.20 -18.52
CA LEU A 54 0.09 -9.44 -19.00
C LEU A 54 1.17 -10.39 -19.52
N ALA A 55 2.13 -9.87 -20.30
CA ALA A 55 3.22 -10.66 -20.86
C ALA A 55 4.06 -11.32 -19.76
N TRP A 56 4.41 -10.59 -18.71
CA TRP A 56 5.17 -11.15 -17.58
C TRP A 56 4.39 -12.24 -16.84
N ARG A 57 3.10 -12.02 -16.64
CA ARG A 57 2.23 -13.02 -16.01
C ARG A 57 2.20 -14.32 -16.80
N LEU A 58 1.99 -14.23 -18.11
CA LEU A 58 1.91 -15.41 -18.99
C LEU A 58 3.27 -16.11 -19.10
N GLN A 59 4.34 -15.33 -19.25
CA GLN A 59 5.69 -15.86 -19.42
C GLN A 59 6.19 -16.59 -18.16
N ARG A 60 5.85 -16.08 -16.98
CA ARG A 60 6.32 -16.63 -15.71
C ARG A 60 5.31 -17.55 -15.03
N GLY A 61 4.09 -17.65 -15.54
CA GLY A 61 3.03 -18.41 -14.90
C GLY A 61 2.64 -17.83 -13.53
N SER A 62 2.83 -16.52 -13.34
CA SER A 62 2.55 -15.86 -12.06
C SER A 62 1.08 -15.47 -11.93
N ALA A 63 0.67 -15.09 -10.72
CA ALA A 63 -0.64 -14.52 -10.47
C ALA A 63 -0.76 -13.14 -11.13
N ALA A 64 -2.00 -12.68 -11.27
CA ALA A 64 -2.27 -11.31 -11.73
C ALA A 64 -1.64 -10.30 -10.75
N PRO A 65 -1.17 -9.13 -11.25
CA PRO A 65 -0.65 -8.09 -10.37
C PRO A 65 -1.72 -7.62 -9.40
N PHE A 66 -1.32 -7.18 -8.22
CA PHE A 66 -2.22 -6.49 -7.32
C PHE A 66 -2.69 -5.18 -7.95
N ASP A 67 -3.87 -4.74 -7.59
CA ASP A 67 -4.44 -3.50 -8.15
C ASP A 67 -3.80 -2.25 -7.55
N GLY A 68 -3.39 -2.32 -6.28
CA GLY A 68 -2.70 -1.22 -5.61
C GLY A 68 -1.70 -1.70 -4.58
N ILE A 69 -0.70 -0.88 -4.31
CA ILE A 69 0.31 -1.13 -3.28
C ILE A 69 0.46 0.15 -2.46
N ALA A 70 0.45 0.01 -1.14
CA ALA A 70 0.74 1.10 -0.22
C ALA A 70 1.87 0.69 0.71
N GLU A 71 2.83 1.60 0.92
CA GLU A 71 3.98 1.36 1.77
C GLU A 71 4.21 2.55 2.70
N LEU A 72 4.37 2.26 3.99
CA LEU A 72 4.77 3.26 4.98
C LEU A 72 6.13 2.84 5.54
N HIS A 73 7.07 3.78 5.57
CA HIS A 73 8.45 3.53 5.96
C HIS A 73 8.75 4.19 7.31
N PHE A 74 9.29 3.42 8.23
CA PHE A 74 9.58 3.85 9.60
C PHE A 74 11.03 3.58 9.96
N SER A 75 11.56 4.37 10.90
CA SER A 75 12.88 4.13 11.48
C SER A 75 12.84 3.27 12.75
N GLY A 76 11.67 3.09 13.36
CA GLY A 76 11.51 2.34 14.60
C GLY A 76 11.39 0.83 14.41
N SER A 77 11.10 0.14 15.50
CA SER A 77 10.88 -1.31 15.55
C SER A 77 9.41 -1.66 15.37
N ALA A 78 9.11 -2.93 15.08
CA ALA A 78 7.74 -3.42 14.99
C ALA A 78 6.95 -3.23 16.30
N PRO A 79 7.49 -3.53 17.50
CA PRO A 79 6.78 -3.24 18.74
C PRO A 79 6.45 -1.75 18.93
N GLU A 80 7.38 -0.86 18.59
CA GLU A 80 7.13 0.59 18.67
C GLU A 80 6.01 1.00 17.73
N PHE A 81 6.00 0.48 16.50
CA PHE A 81 4.96 0.73 15.53
C PHE A 81 3.58 0.32 16.07
N PHE A 82 3.44 -0.88 16.63
CA PHE A 82 2.18 -1.35 17.18
C PHE A 82 1.72 -0.51 18.37
N GLU A 83 2.64 -0.03 19.21
CA GLU A 83 2.29 0.85 20.33
C GLU A 83 1.76 2.20 19.82
N VAL A 84 2.36 2.76 18.77
CA VAL A 84 1.90 4.02 18.19
C VAL A 84 0.51 3.87 17.58
N LEU A 85 0.22 2.73 16.92
CA LEU A 85 -1.11 2.49 16.34
C LEU A 85 -2.24 2.49 17.38
N LYS A 86 -1.96 2.21 18.62
CA LYS A 86 -2.95 2.21 19.71
C LYS A 86 -3.29 3.62 20.21
N GLN A 87 -2.50 4.62 19.86
CA GLN A 87 -2.75 6.01 20.25
C GLN A 87 -4.03 6.52 19.58
N PRO A 88 -4.78 7.46 20.22
CA PRO A 88 -6.07 7.93 19.69
C PRO A 88 -6.02 8.49 18.28
N GLY A 89 -5.00 9.28 17.92
CA GLY A 89 -4.87 9.86 16.59
C GLY A 89 -4.69 8.80 15.52
N PRO A 90 -3.62 7.98 15.57
CA PRO A 90 -3.41 6.89 14.62
C PRO A 90 -4.58 5.90 14.58
N LYS A 91 -5.15 5.55 15.74
CA LYS A 91 -6.28 4.62 15.79
C LYS A 91 -7.47 5.13 14.99
N GLY A 92 -7.77 6.43 15.06
CA GLY A 92 -8.86 7.04 14.28
C GLY A 92 -8.63 6.87 12.77
N HIS A 93 -7.39 7.02 12.29
CA HIS A 93 -7.04 6.81 10.89
C HIS A 93 -7.14 5.33 10.50
N VAL A 94 -6.71 4.42 11.36
CA VAL A 94 -6.87 2.97 11.13
C VAL A 94 -8.35 2.62 10.98
N ASP A 95 -9.20 3.13 11.87
CA ASP A 95 -10.64 2.89 11.81
C ASP A 95 -11.24 3.37 10.48
N ARG A 96 -10.83 4.54 9.99
CA ARG A 96 -11.27 5.05 8.69
C ARG A 96 -10.76 4.20 7.52
N LEU A 97 -9.52 3.72 7.59
CA LEU A 97 -8.99 2.80 6.57
C LEU A 97 -9.80 1.51 6.51
N LEU A 98 -10.17 0.95 7.67
CA LEU A 98 -10.99 -0.27 7.72
C LEU A 98 -12.36 -0.05 7.09
N LEU A 99 -12.96 1.12 7.30
CA LEU A 99 -14.23 1.46 6.64
C LEU A 99 -14.07 1.55 5.13
N LEU A 100 -13.01 2.21 4.65
CA LEU A 100 -12.74 2.32 3.21
C LEU A 100 -12.47 0.95 2.60
N GLN A 101 -11.78 0.07 3.33
CA GLN A 101 -11.50 -1.29 2.86
C GLN A 101 -12.77 -2.09 2.59
N GLU A 102 -13.84 -1.89 3.34
CA GLU A 102 -15.10 -2.61 3.15
C GLU A 102 -15.67 -2.44 1.74
N GLY A 103 -15.52 -1.25 1.15
CA GLY A 103 -16.03 -0.95 -0.19
C GLY A 103 -15.02 -1.14 -1.32
N LEU A 104 -13.76 -1.35 -1.02
CA LEU A 104 -12.67 -1.25 -1.98
C LEU A 104 -11.86 -2.54 -2.12
N VAL A 105 -11.58 -3.21 -1.00
CA VAL A 105 -10.56 -4.25 -0.90
C VAL A 105 -11.16 -5.63 -0.80
N ASP A 106 -10.68 -6.54 -1.64
CA ASP A 106 -10.92 -7.98 -1.50
C ASP A 106 -9.90 -8.51 -0.48
N VAL A 107 -10.24 -8.42 0.80
CA VAL A 107 -9.32 -8.73 1.91
C VAL A 107 -8.76 -10.15 1.82
N PRO A 108 -9.56 -11.22 1.57
CA PRO A 108 -9.01 -12.57 1.47
C PRO A 108 -7.95 -12.76 0.39
N HIS A 109 -7.95 -11.92 -0.65
CA HIS A 109 -6.99 -12.01 -1.75
C HIS A 109 -5.94 -10.89 -1.73
N SER A 110 -5.90 -10.11 -0.66
CA SER A 110 -4.92 -9.04 -0.44
C SER A 110 -3.91 -9.45 0.63
N CYS A 111 -2.81 -8.71 0.74
CA CYS A 111 -1.78 -8.97 1.73
C CYS A 111 -1.46 -7.72 2.54
N PHE A 112 -1.27 -7.89 3.84
CA PHE A 112 -0.90 -6.83 4.77
C PHE A 112 0.23 -7.36 5.64
N PHE A 113 1.41 -6.77 5.59
CA PHE A 113 2.55 -7.31 6.32
C PHE A 113 3.60 -6.25 6.62
N LEU A 114 4.45 -6.56 7.60
CA LEU A 114 5.65 -5.78 7.88
C LEU A 114 6.84 -6.43 7.19
N ALA A 115 7.73 -5.60 6.66
CA ALA A 115 8.96 -6.04 6.02
C ALA A 115 10.13 -5.21 6.55
N SER A 116 11.33 -5.80 6.56
CA SER A 116 12.57 -5.06 6.78
C SER A 116 13.17 -4.68 5.44
N GLN A 117 13.83 -3.52 5.40
CA GLN A 117 14.56 -3.10 4.20
C GLN A 117 16.01 -3.57 4.31
N ASP A 118 16.37 -4.59 3.54
CA ASP A 118 17.67 -5.23 3.61
C ASP A 118 18.71 -4.60 2.67
N VAL A 119 18.25 -4.12 1.50
CA VAL A 119 19.13 -3.50 0.50
C VAL A 119 18.46 -2.26 -0.05
N GLU A 120 19.22 -1.17 -0.11
CA GLU A 120 18.77 0.08 -0.69
C GLU A 120 19.87 0.64 -1.58
N ALA A 121 19.50 1.19 -2.72
CA ALA A 121 20.42 1.90 -3.60
C ALA A 121 19.71 3.08 -4.23
N GLU A 122 20.41 4.21 -4.29
CA GLU A 122 19.93 5.39 -4.98
C GLU A 122 20.90 5.75 -6.08
N PHE A 123 20.38 6.16 -7.22
CA PHE A 123 21.18 6.61 -8.35
C PHE A 123 20.74 8.00 -8.76
N SER A 124 21.68 8.80 -9.23
CA SER A 124 21.36 10.12 -9.75
C SER A 124 20.49 9.97 -11.00
N LEU A 125 19.47 10.84 -11.10
CA LEU A 125 18.68 10.89 -12.33
C LEU A 125 19.59 11.35 -13.48
N PRO A 126 19.40 10.78 -14.70
CA PRO A 126 20.18 11.24 -15.83
C PRO A 126 19.87 12.70 -16.14
N PRO A 127 20.84 13.48 -16.63
CA PRO A 127 20.58 14.86 -17.04
C PRO A 127 19.62 14.90 -18.22
N ASP A 128 18.81 15.93 -18.28
CA ASP A 128 17.86 16.14 -19.37
C ASP A 128 18.55 16.43 -20.72
#